data_ba797ef9e9da5d98b70fea5ce09dbf12
#
_entry.id   ba797ef9e9da5d98b70fea5ce09dbf12
#
_cell.length_a   1.000
_cell.length_b   1.000
_cell.length_c   1.000
_cell.angle_alpha   90.00
_cell.angle_beta   90.00
_cell.angle_gamma   90.00
#
_symmetry.space_group_name_H-M   'P 1'
#
loop_
_entity.id
_entity.type
_entity.pdbx_description
1 polymer ?
#
loop_
_entity_poly.entity_id
_entity_poly.type
_entity_poly.pdbx_seq_one_letter_code
_entity_poly.pdbx_strand_id
1 'polypeptide(L)'
;MLAKIKNYLRNDIVLSVSLLLALLSCLIEPPSLKYLRYIDFNTLIMLFCLMLIIEGLREQNFLQFIGSRILIKVKTRRGIVFTLIFLCFISSMFITNDVSLITFVPFGIMILEMINLTDKLCGTVTLMTIAANLGSMFTPIGNPQNLYLFSLSGMGVPEFLELMWLYTGLAAFMLTAVVLVFYPEEHLQLDIKTERLKDKRTVCFYLVLFALCVLTVAHFIPHLVLLAVVAAALLYKNKSLFLQIDYSLLLTFLFFFIFVGNMNHIGSLHSFINKILAGNEVLISVAVSQVISNVPAAMLLSGYSSNYAALIVGTNLGGLGTLIASMASLISYKQVAAKYPHLRRQYLAIFTVDNLIFLAALYALHAFY
;
A
#
# COMPACT_ATOMS: atom_id res chain seq x y z
N MET A 1 17.19 -19.91 -15.86
CA MET A 1 15.89 -19.21 -15.95
C MET A 1 14.84 -19.83 -15.06
N LEU A 2 14.53 -21.13 -15.22
CA LEU A 2 13.53 -21.85 -14.40
C LEU A 2 13.80 -21.81 -12.88
N ALA A 3 15.07 -21.93 -12.45
CA ALA A 3 15.42 -21.86 -11.03
C ALA A 3 15.16 -20.46 -10.42
N LYS A 4 15.34 -19.38 -11.19
CA LYS A 4 15.00 -18.02 -10.75
C LYS A 4 13.47 -17.83 -10.64
N ILE A 5 12.71 -18.34 -11.62
CA ILE A 5 11.24 -18.30 -11.60
C ILE A 5 10.70 -19.10 -10.40
N LYS A 6 11.22 -20.30 -10.17
CA LYS A 6 10.85 -21.14 -9.02
C LYS A 6 11.15 -20.47 -7.68
N ASN A 7 12.26 -19.76 -7.59
CA ASN A 7 12.61 -19.00 -6.36
C ASN A 7 11.72 -17.78 -6.18
N TYR A 8 11.33 -17.10 -7.25
CA TYR A 8 10.39 -15.98 -7.26
C TYR A 8 9.00 -16.41 -6.77
N LEU A 9 8.46 -17.49 -7.35
CA LEU A 9 7.17 -18.07 -6.96
C LEU A 9 7.19 -18.60 -5.51
N ARG A 10 8.30 -19.16 -5.04
CA ARG A 10 8.40 -19.68 -3.67
C ARG A 10 8.42 -18.57 -2.61
N ASN A 11 8.89 -17.39 -2.96
CA ASN A 11 9.04 -16.27 -2.04
C ASN A 11 7.81 -15.35 -1.99
N ASP A 12 6.94 -15.41 -3.03
CA ASP A 12 5.71 -14.62 -3.11
C ASP A 12 4.49 -15.53 -3.21
N ILE A 13 3.83 -15.69 -2.06
CA ILE A 13 2.64 -16.56 -1.92
C ILE A 13 1.48 -15.99 -2.73
N VAL A 14 1.31 -14.66 -2.76
CA VAL A 14 0.18 -14.01 -3.46
C VAL A 14 0.30 -14.21 -4.96
N LEU A 15 1.49 -14.03 -5.52
CA LEU A 15 1.78 -14.32 -6.93
C LEU A 15 1.52 -15.79 -7.26
N SER A 16 1.95 -16.71 -6.40
CA SER A 16 1.78 -18.16 -6.64
C SER A 16 0.32 -18.57 -6.61
N VAL A 17 -0.44 -18.04 -5.66
CA VAL A 17 -1.89 -18.29 -5.56
C VAL A 17 -2.62 -17.70 -6.76
N SER A 18 -2.31 -16.45 -7.15
CA SER A 18 -2.94 -15.80 -8.31
C SER A 18 -2.69 -16.57 -9.62
N LEU A 19 -1.44 -17.04 -9.82
CA LEU A 19 -1.09 -17.89 -10.96
C LEU A 19 -1.87 -19.21 -10.96
N LEU A 20 -1.95 -19.89 -9.80
CA LEU A 20 -2.69 -21.14 -9.67
C LEU A 20 -4.18 -20.94 -9.99
N LEU A 21 -4.79 -19.89 -9.45
CA LEU A 21 -6.19 -19.55 -9.71
C LEU A 21 -6.43 -19.23 -11.18
N ALA A 22 -5.54 -18.46 -11.81
CA ALA A 22 -5.61 -18.17 -13.25
C ALA A 22 -5.53 -19.47 -14.07
N LEU A 23 -4.58 -20.36 -13.76
CA LEU A 23 -4.43 -21.64 -14.47
C LEU A 23 -5.65 -22.56 -14.29
N LEU A 24 -6.19 -22.65 -13.06
CA LEU A 24 -7.41 -23.44 -12.81
C LEU A 24 -8.61 -22.87 -13.55
N SER A 25 -8.73 -21.55 -13.63
CA SER A 25 -9.82 -20.89 -14.37
C SER A 25 -9.75 -21.10 -15.88
N CYS A 26 -8.56 -21.42 -16.44
CA CYS A 26 -8.42 -21.82 -17.86
C CYS A 26 -9.13 -23.14 -18.20
N LEU A 27 -9.47 -23.97 -17.21
CA LEU A 27 -10.28 -25.18 -17.41
C LEU A 27 -11.75 -24.84 -17.68
N ILE A 28 -12.21 -23.66 -17.28
CA ILE A 28 -13.58 -23.16 -17.47
C ILE A 28 -13.69 -22.42 -18.79
N GLU A 29 -12.80 -21.45 -19.01
CA GLU A 29 -12.70 -20.71 -20.27
C GLU A 29 -11.28 -20.89 -20.81
N PRO A 30 -11.09 -21.61 -21.94
CA PRO A 30 -9.77 -21.83 -22.51
C PRO A 30 -9.09 -20.53 -22.96
N PRO A 31 -7.73 -20.46 -22.90
CA PRO A 31 -6.97 -19.27 -23.31
C PRO A 31 -7.34 -18.80 -24.71
N SER A 32 -7.73 -17.54 -24.83
CA SER A 32 -8.14 -16.92 -26.08
C SER A 32 -7.81 -15.42 -26.09
N LEU A 33 -7.92 -14.75 -27.24
CA LEU A 33 -7.74 -13.31 -27.35
C LEU A 33 -8.74 -12.52 -26.49
N LYS A 34 -9.82 -13.14 -26.01
CA LYS A 34 -10.76 -12.50 -25.09
C LYS A 34 -10.09 -12.08 -23.77
N TYR A 35 -9.03 -12.79 -23.33
CA TYR A 35 -8.28 -12.49 -22.12
C TYR A 35 -7.71 -11.07 -22.12
N LEU A 36 -7.36 -10.51 -23.30
CA LEU A 36 -6.91 -9.13 -23.42
C LEU A 36 -7.98 -8.12 -23.00
N ARG A 37 -9.27 -8.47 -23.07
CA ARG A 37 -10.38 -7.61 -22.66
C ARG A 37 -10.62 -7.61 -21.13
N TYR A 38 -10.10 -8.61 -20.42
CA TYR A 38 -10.19 -8.70 -18.97
C TYR A 38 -9.15 -7.79 -18.29
N ILE A 39 -8.05 -7.50 -19.00
CA ILE A 39 -6.91 -6.79 -18.45
C ILE A 39 -7.17 -5.28 -18.45
N ASP A 40 -7.15 -4.67 -17.26
CA ASP A 40 -7.11 -3.22 -17.13
C ASP A 40 -5.68 -2.71 -17.36
N PHE A 41 -5.37 -2.41 -18.62
CA PHE A 41 -4.07 -1.86 -19.01
C PHE A 41 -3.82 -0.48 -18.40
N ASN A 42 -4.85 0.33 -18.14
CA ASN A 42 -4.68 1.65 -17.54
C ASN A 42 -4.09 1.55 -16.14
N THR A 43 -4.65 0.68 -15.30
CA THR A 43 -4.12 0.38 -13.97
C THR A 43 -2.70 -0.18 -14.04
N LEU A 44 -2.41 -1.15 -14.92
CA LEU A 44 -1.06 -1.71 -15.04
C LEU A 44 -0.02 -0.67 -15.47
N ILE A 45 -0.35 0.19 -16.43
CA ILE A 45 0.52 1.30 -16.88
C ILE A 45 0.80 2.27 -15.74
N MET A 46 -0.24 2.65 -14.99
CA MET A 46 -0.10 3.57 -13.86
C MET A 46 0.79 2.98 -12.76
N LEU A 47 0.53 1.73 -12.36
CA LEU A 47 1.35 1.04 -11.36
C LEU A 47 2.81 0.96 -11.83
N PHE A 48 3.05 0.55 -13.06
CA PHE A 48 4.39 0.45 -13.63
C PHE A 48 5.15 1.78 -13.62
N CYS A 49 4.50 2.86 -14.07
CA CYS A 49 5.12 4.19 -14.10
C CYS A 49 5.39 4.72 -12.68
N LEU A 50 4.43 4.59 -11.76
CA LEU A 50 4.61 5.00 -10.37
C LEU A 50 5.75 4.24 -9.69
N MET A 51 5.82 2.91 -9.87
CA MET A 51 6.87 2.08 -9.28
C MET A 51 8.26 2.51 -9.76
N LEU A 52 8.44 2.77 -11.06
CA LEU A 52 9.71 3.25 -11.63
C LEU A 52 10.14 4.60 -11.04
N ILE A 53 9.21 5.55 -10.96
CA ILE A 53 9.48 6.90 -10.46
C ILE A 53 9.80 6.89 -8.97
N ILE A 54 9.03 6.14 -8.19
CA ILE A 54 9.21 6.02 -6.74
C ILE A 54 10.54 5.34 -6.43
N GLU A 55 10.92 4.30 -7.17
CA GLU A 55 12.22 3.65 -7.01
C GLU A 55 13.37 4.62 -7.37
N GLY A 56 13.19 5.45 -8.39
CA GLY A 56 14.14 6.52 -8.72
C GLY A 56 14.30 7.56 -7.59
N LEU A 57 13.22 7.98 -6.95
CA LEU A 57 13.26 8.87 -5.77
C LEU A 57 13.95 8.18 -4.58
N ARG A 58 13.70 6.88 -4.39
CA ARG A 58 14.32 6.07 -3.34
C ARG A 58 15.84 5.95 -3.54
N GLU A 59 16.29 5.68 -4.77
CA GLU A 59 17.73 5.67 -5.10
C GLU A 59 18.42 7.01 -4.78
N GLN A 60 17.71 8.14 -4.85
CA GLN A 60 18.24 9.47 -4.53
C GLN A 60 18.21 9.80 -3.03
N ASN A 61 17.82 8.88 -2.16
CA ASN A 61 17.64 9.07 -0.72
C ASN A 61 16.61 10.19 -0.38
N PHE A 62 15.64 10.45 -1.28
CA PHE A 62 14.71 11.57 -1.14
C PHE A 62 13.86 11.47 0.12
N LEU A 63 13.35 10.27 0.42
CA LEU A 63 12.49 10.05 1.58
C LEU A 63 13.26 10.15 2.90
N GLN A 64 14.47 9.54 2.96
CA GLN A 64 15.35 9.62 4.12
C GLN A 64 15.81 11.06 4.38
N PHE A 65 16.07 11.83 3.31
CA PHE A 65 16.40 13.24 3.41
C PHE A 65 15.26 14.03 4.06
N ILE A 66 14.01 13.85 3.62
CA ILE A 66 12.84 14.52 4.21
C ILE A 66 12.71 14.10 5.69
N GLY A 67 12.71 12.80 5.97
CA GLY A 67 12.55 12.26 7.32
C GLY A 67 13.61 12.80 8.28
N SER A 68 14.89 12.78 7.91
CA SER A 68 15.97 13.29 8.75
C SER A 68 15.87 14.79 8.98
N ARG A 69 15.48 15.59 7.97
CA ARG A 69 15.28 17.04 8.09
C ARG A 69 14.16 17.42 9.05
N ILE A 70 13.09 16.64 9.11
CA ILE A 70 11.99 16.89 10.05
C ILE A 70 12.43 16.48 11.46
N LEU A 71 13.04 15.32 11.63
CA LEU A 71 13.43 14.77 12.94
C LEU A 71 14.45 15.63 13.68
N ILE A 72 15.40 16.28 12.99
CA ILE A 72 16.38 17.17 13.62
C ILE A 72 15.72 18.33 14.39
N LYS A 73 14.53 18.75 13.98
CA LYS A 73 13.80 19.86 14.64
C LYS A 73 13.06 19.39 15.89
N VAL A 74 12.92 18.11 16.08
CA VAL A 74 12.15 17.50 17.18
C VAL A 74 13.07 17.22 18.35
N LYS A 75 12.67 17.68 19.56
CA LYS A 75 13.49 17.63 20.77
C LYS A 75 12.91 16.76 21.89
N THR A 76 11.83 16.03 21.63
CA THR A 76 11.17 15.20 22.64
C THR A 76 10.96 13.78 22.15
N ARG A 77 10.96 12.77 23.05
CA ARG A 77 10.68 11.36 22.74
C ARG A 77 9.33 11.21 22.05
N ARG A 78 8.27 11.83 22.62
CA ARG A 78 6.92 11.85 22.05
C ARG A 78 6.92 12.42 20.64
N GLY A 79 7.55 13.56 20.44
CA GLY A 79 7.64 14.22 19.15
C GLY A 79 8.35 13.37 18.08
N ILE A 80 9.39 12.63 18.45
CA ILE A 80 10.09 11.71 17.54
C ILE A 80 9.16 10.59 17.11
N VAL A 81 8.48 9.92 18.05
CA VAL A 81 7.54 8.85 17.74
C VAL A 81 6.39 9.36 16.87
N PHE A 82 5.82 10.52 17.23
CA PHE A 82 4.81 11.20 16.43
C PHE A 82 5.29 11.45 15.00
N THR A 83 6.50 11.98 14.86
CA THR A 83 7.09 12.27 13.54
C THR A 83 7.29 11.00 12.73
N LEU A 84 7.81 9.91 13.32
CA LEU A 84 8.00 8.64 12.62
C LEU A 84 6.68 8.04 12.11
N ILE A 85 5.64 8.08 12.94
CA ILE A 85 4.29 7.60 12.58
C ILE A 85 3.71 8.46 11.47
N PHE A 86 3.76 9.79 11.59
CA PHE A 86 3.18 10.70 10.60
C PHE A 86 4.02 10.82 9.32
N LEU A 87 5.32 10.51 9.36
CA LEU A 87 6.11 10.30 8.13
C LEU A 87 5.56 9.13 7.32
N CYS A 88 5.23 8.00 7.98
CA CYS A 88 4.60 6.88 7.30
C CYS A 88 3.19 7.23 6.81
N PHE A 89 2.40 7.92 7.63
CA PHE A 89 1.03 8.32 7.30
C PHE A 89 0.96 9.23 6.07
N ILE A 90 1.75 10.32 6.08
CA ILE A 90 1.72 11.32 5.00
C ILE A 90 2.41 10.79 3.74
N SER A 91 3.58 10.15 3.89
CA SER A 91 4.31 9.65 2.72
C SER A 91 3.53 8.59 1.97
N SER A 92 2.82 7.70 2.66
CA SER A 92 2.02 6.65 2.03
C SER A 92 0.86 7.17 1.18
N MET A 93 0.42 8.40 1.38
CA MET A 93 -0.56 9.05 0.49
C MET A 93 -0.03 9.24 -0.94
N PHE A 94 1.29 9.30 -1.12
CA PHE A 94 1.93 9.65 -2.39
C PHE A 94 2.79 8.53 -2.98
N ILE A 95 3.43 7.69 -2.13
CA ILE A 95 4.46 6.75 -2.56
C ILE A 95 4.13 5.27 -2.29
N THR A 96 2.92 4.95 -1.96
CA THR A 96 2.40 3.66 -1.48
C THR A 96 2.84 3.29 -0.06
N ASN A 97 1.97 2.53 0.63
CA ASN A 97 2.22 2.04 1.98
C ASN A 97 3.47 1.16 2.08
N ASP A 98 3.70 0.28 1.10
CA ASP A 98 4.83 -0.65 1.09
C ASP A 98 6.17 0.09 1.03
N VAL A 99 6.32 1.04 0.11
CA VAL A 99 7.55 1.85 -0.04
C VAL A 99 7.78 2.73 1.17
N SER A 100 6.72 3.31 1.74
CA SER A 100 6.81 4.06 2.99
C SER A 100 7.41 3.22 4.10
N LEU A 101 6.91 1.99 4.32
CA LEU A 101 7.38 1.11 5.39
C LEU A 101 8.78 0.53 5.14
N ILE A 102 9.09 0.13 3.90
CA ILE A 102 10.45 -0.32 3.54
C ILE A 102 11.47 0.78 3.87
N THR A 103 11.10 2.05 3.71
CA THR A 103 12.00 3.19 3.93
C THR A 103 12.04 3.60 5.40
N PHE A 104 10.88 3.81 6.03
CA PHE A 104 10.83 4.45 7.33
C PHE A 104 10.86 3.49 8.52
N VAL A 105 10.52 2.20 8.37
CA VAL A 105 10.61 1.27 9.51
C VAL A 105 12.06 0.99 9.92
N PRO A 106 13.02 0.67 9.00
CA PRO A 106 14.43 0.54 9.40
C PRO A 106 14.99 1.83 10.00
N PHE A 107 14.61 2.97 9.43
CA PHE A 107 15.00 4.28 9.92
C PHE A 107 14.42 4.53 11.32
N GLY A 108 13.14 4.23 11.54
CA GLY A 108 12.49 4.33 12.84
C GLY A 108 13.14 3.43 13.90
N ILE A 109 13.44 2.17 13.55
CA ILE A 109 14.13 1.25 14.45
C ILE A 109 15.49 1.82 14.87
N MET A 110 16.27 2.34 13.94
CA MET A 110 17.57 2.97 14.22
C MET A 110 17.41 4.18 15.17
N ILE A 111 16.44 5.04 14.92
CA ILE A 111 16.17 6.21 15.78
C ILE A 111 15.73 5.78 17.18
N LEU A 112 14.83 4.79 17.30
CA LEU A 112 14.38 4.28 18.61
C LEU A 112 15.54 3.68 19.43
N GLU A 113 16.51 3.04 18.79
CA GLU A 113 17.75 2.57 19.44
C GLU A 113 18.60 3.74 19.95
N MET A 114 18.80 4.77 19.10
CA MET A 114 19.58 5.96 19.46
C MET A 114 19.01 6.70 20.68
N ILE A 115 17.70 6.70 20.85
CA ILE A 115 17.03 7.36 21.99
C ILE A 115 16.74 6.42 23.19
N ASN A 116 17.28 5.20 23.16
CA ASN A 116 17.05 4.17 24.17
C ASN A 116 15.56 3.91 24.45
N LEU A 117 14.73 3.81 23.39
CA LEU A 117 13.30 3.56 23.46
C LEU A 117 12.93 2.19 22.82
N THR A 118 13.79 1.21 22.98
CA THR A 118 13.62 -0.13 22.41
C THR A 118 12.50 -0.94 23.05
N ASP A 119 12.13 -0.61 24.28
CA ASP A 119 10.96 -1.17 25.00
C ASP A 119 9.63 -0.83 24.29
N LYS A 120 9.55 0.32 23.61
CA LYS A 120 8.39 0.78 22.83
C LYS A 120 8.49 0.44 21.33
N LEU A 121 9.55 -0.28 20.90
CA LEU A 121 9.81 -0.55 19.48
C LEU A 121 8.63 -1.27 18.80
N CYS A 122 8.12 -2.35 19.40
CA CYS A 122 7.00 -3.10 18.81
C CYS A 122 5.76 -2.23 18.62
N GLY A 123 5.37 -1.46 19.63
CA GLY A 123 4.22 -0.55 19.53
C GLY A 123 4.44 0.55 18.50
N THR A 124 5.61 1.19 18.49
CA THR A 124 5.90 2.27 17.52
C THR A 124 5.90 1.74 16.08
N VAL A 125 6.53 0.59 15.80
CA VAL A 125 6.55 0.03 14.45
C VAL A 125 5.15 -0.46 14.04
N THR A 126 4.35 -0.98 14.96
CA THR A 126 2.93 -1.30 14.70
C THR A 126 2.15 -0.04 14.31
N LEU A 127 2.29 1.04 15.06
CA LEU A 127 1.61 2.32 14.74
C LEU A 127 2.11 2.92 13.42
N MET A 128 3.40 2.81 13.09
CA MET A 128 3.92 3.19 11.77
C MET A 128 3.27 2.37 10.64
N THR A 129 3.02 1.08 10.88
CA THR A 129 2.38 0.19 9.91
C THR A 129 0.91 0.55 9.72
N ILE A 130 0.17 0.75 10.80
CA ILE A 130 -1.22 1.22 10.78
C ILE A 130 -1.28 2.59 10.07
N ALA A 131 -0.37 3.48 10.40
CA ALA A 131 -0.28 4.81 9.79
C ALA A 131 -0.05 4.74 8.27
N ALA A 132 0.82 3.86 7.79
CA ALA A 132 1.05 3.69 6.35
C ALA A 132 -0.18 3.11 5.64
N ASN A 133 -0.85 2.11 6.22
CA ASN A 133 -2.08 1.55 5.65
C ASN A 133 -3.21 2.58 5.62
N LEU A 134 -3.43 3.32 6.71
CA LEU A 134 -4.52 4.28 6.82
C LEU A 134 -4.23 5.62 6.14
N GLY A 135 -2.96 6.02 6.03
CA GLY A 135 -2.57 7.18 5.23
C GLY A 135 -2.77 6.93 3.74
N SER A 136 -2.34 5.77 3.27
CA SER A 136 -2.44 5.40 1.85
C SER A 136 -3.88 5.32 1.32
N MET A 137 -4.87 5.13 2.18
CA MET A 137 -6.27 5.09 1.77
C MET A 137 -6.81 6.44 1.31
N PHE A 138 -6.15 7.56 1.66
CA PHE A 138 -6.67 8.91 1.37
C PHE A 138 -6.63 9.27 -0.12
N THR A 139 -5.68 8.75 -0.88
CA THR A 139 -5.51 9.11 -2.30
C THR A 139 -5.63 7.89 -3.22
N PRO A 140 -6.03 8.09 -4.49
CA PRO A 140 -6.09 6.99 -5.46
C PRO A 140 -4.72 6.31 -5.70
N ILE A 141 -3.62 7.04 -5.54
CA ILE A 141 -2.25 6.55 -5.79
C ILE A 141 -1.57 5.96 -4.54
N GLY A 142 -2.19 6.08 -3.36
CA GLY A 142 -1.59 5.67 -2.09
C GLY A 142 -1.41 4.15 -1.96
N ASN A 143 -2.19 3.36 -2.68
CA ASN A 143 -2.03 1.91 -2.73
C ASN A 143 -2.60 1.31 -4.03
N PRO A 144 -2.16 0.10 -4.43
CA PRO A 144 -2.55 -0.49 -5.71
C PRO A 144 -4.06 -0.76 -5.84
N GLN A 145 -4.74 -1.18 -4.76
CA GLN A 145 -6.17 -1.46 -4.80
C GLN A 145 -7.00 -0.19 -5.00
N ASN A 146 -6.57 0.94 -4.43
CA ASN A 146 -7.25 2.22 -4.65
C ASN A 146 -7.14 2.64 -6.12
N LEU A 147 -5.93 2.56 -6.67
CA LEU A 147 -5.70 2.91 -8.06
C LEU A 147 -6.58 2.08 -9.00
N TYR A 148 -6.66 0.78 -8.74
CA TYR A 148 -7.49 -0.14 -9.51
C TYR A 148 -8.98 0.16 -9.38
N LEU A 149 -9.52 0.24 -8.15
CA LEU A 149 -10.95 0.50 -7.93
C LEU A 149 -11.34 1.92 -8.38
N PHE A 150 -10.45 2.88 -8.24
CA PHE A 150 -10.62 4.23 -8.78
C PHE A 150 -10.74 4.24 -10.31
N SER A 151 -9.87 3.48 -11.01
CA SER A 151 -9.94 3.32 -12.47
C SER A 151 -11.28 2.73 -12.93
N LEU A 152 -11.83 1.77 -12.18
CA LEU A 152 -13.11 1.14 -12.49
C LEU A 152 -14.33 2.01 -12.14
N SER A 153 -14.23 2.82 -11.08
CA SER A 153 -15.36 3.56 -10.53
C SER A 153 -15.84 4.71 -11.42
N GLY A 154 -14.95 5.26 -12.24
CA GLY A 154 -15.20 6.49 -12.98
C GLY A 154 -15.30 7.75 -12.10
N MET A 155 -14.99 7.66 -10.81
CA MET A 155 -14.98 8.80 -9.87
C MET A 155 -13.93 9.84 -10.28
N GLY A 156 -14.19 11.11 -9.97
CA GLY A 156 -13.17 12.14 -9.96
C GLY A 156 -12.29 12.08 -8.71
N VAL A 157 -11.08 12.65 -8.79
CA VAL A 157 -10.18 12.74 -7.62
C VAL A 157 -10.84 13.43 -6.42
N PRO A 158 -11.57 14.57 -6.57
CA PRO A 158 -12.25 15.19 -5.44
C PRO A 158 -13.28 14.27 -4.76
N GLU A 159 -14.05 13.52 -5.55
CA GLU A 159 -15.06 12.57 -5.06
C GLU A 159 -14.41 11.43 -4.25
N PHE A 160 -13.27 10.91 -4.72
CA PHE A 160 -12.51 9.92 -3.99
C PHE A 160 -11.99 10.47 -2.65
N LEU A 161 -11.45 11.69 -2.63
CA LEU A 161 -10.98 12.34 -1.42
C LEU A 161 -12.13 12.58 -0.43
N GLU A 162 -13.31 12.99 -0.92
CA GLU A 162 -14.51 13.16 -0.12
C GLU A 162 -14.98 11.84 0.49
N LEU A 163 -14.93 10.74 -0.24
CA LEU A 163 -15.25 9.40 0.26
C LEU A 163 -14.34 9.01 1.43
N MET A 164 -13.04 9.33 1.36
CA MET A 164 -12.04 8.79 2.29
C MET A 164 -11.63 9.75 3.42
N TRP A 165 -12.01 11.04 3.36
CA TRP A 165 -11.52 12.05 4.31
C TRP A 165 -11.91 11.78 5.76
N LEU A 166 -13.14 11.33 6.03
CA LEU A 166 -13.60 11.04 7.38
C LEU A 166 -12.83 9.87 8.01
N TYR A 167 -12.64 8.79 7.25
CA TYR A 167 -11.87 7.63 7.71
C TYR A 167 -10.41 8.00 7.97
N THR A 168 -9.81 8.77 7.06
CA THR A 168 -8.42 9.22 7.20
C THR A 168 -8.27 10.22 8.36
N GLY A 169 -9.23 11.11 8.53
CA GLY A 169 -9.29 12.07 9.64
C GLY A 169 -9.41 11.39 11.00
N LEU A 170 -10.32 10.40 11.12
CA LEU A 170 -10.44 9.60 12.35
C LEU A 170 -9.15 8.80 12.62
N ALA A 171 -8.55 8.21 11.59
CA ALA A 171 -7.28 7.51 11.72
C ALA A 171 -6.16 8.42 12.25
N ALA A 172 -6.01 9.63 11.69
CA ALA A 172 -5.03 10.61 12.16
C ALA A 172 -5.29 11.04 13.61
N PHE A 173 -6.56 11.24 13.97
CA PHE A 173 -6.95 11.54 15.35
C PHE A 173 -6.59 10.41 16.31
N MET A 174 -6.94 9.17 15.98
CA MET A 174 -6.63 7.99 16.80
C MET A 174 -5.12 7.79 16.98
N LEU A 175 -4.33 7.90 15.90
CA LEU A 175 -2.87 7.82 15.95
C LEU A 175 -2.29 8.90 16.86
N THR A 176 -2.79 10.12 16.74
CA THR A 176 -2.38 11.24 17.61
C THR A 176 -2.72 10.95 19.07
N ALA A 177 -3.95 10.51 19.36
CA ALA A 177 -4.40 10.20 20.70
C ALA A 177 -3.55 9.10 21.37
N VAL A 178 -3.26 8.01 20.63
CA VAL A 178 -2.39 6.93 21.12
C VAL A 178 -0.99 7.45 21.47
N VAL A 179 -0.40 8.28 20.61
CA VAL A 179 0.93 8.86 20.88
C VAL A 179 0.90 9.77 22.10
N LEU A 180 -0.12 10.61 22.24
CA LEU A 180 -0.24 11.53 23.38
C LEU A 180 -0.41 10.80 24.72
N VAL A 181 -1.13 9.67 24.72
CA VAL A 181 -1.43 8.89 25.93
C VAL A 181 -0.28 7.97 26.33
N PHE A 182 0.32 7.25 25.36
CA PHE A 182 1.25 6.15 25.67
C PHE A 182 2.74 6.52 25.61
N TYR A 183 3.08 7.71 25.12
CA TYR A 183 4.47 8.16 25.01
C TYR A 183 4.74 9.41 25.84
N PRO A 184 5.74 9.36 26.75
CA PRO A 184 6.06 10.49 27.63
C PRO A 184 6.73 11.63 26.87
N GLU A 185 6.50 12.84 27.34
CA GLU A 185 7.16 14.05 26.83
C GLU A 185 8.48 14.29 27.55
N GLU A 186 9.50 13.56 27.16
CA GLU A 186 10.84 13.71 27.69
C GLU A 186 11.74 14.43 26.68
N HIS A 187 12.45 15.46 27.14
CA HIS A 187 13.41 16.18 26.32
C HIS A 187 14.66 15.36 26.05
N LEU A 188 15.10 15.41 24.80
CA LEU A 188 16.29 14.71 24.31
C LEU A 188 17.24 15.69 23.61
N GLN A 189 18.52 15.51 23.85
CA GLN A 189 19.55 16.10 23.01
C GLN A 189 20.00 15.03 22.00
N LEU A 190 19.54 15.17 20.78
CA LEU A 190 19.87 14.23 19.71
C LEU A 190 20.71 14.93 18.66
N ASP A 191 21.79 14.27 18.29
CA ASP A 191 22.59 14.63 17.12
C ASP A 191 22.24 13.67 15.96
N ILE A 192 21.10 13.91 15.33
CA ILE A 192 20.70 13.15 14.15
C ILE A 192 21.44 13.72 12.93
N LYS A 193 22.27 12.90 12.29
CA LYS A 193 22.90 13.29 11.03
C LYS A 193 21.84 13.41 9.92
N THR A 194 21.83 14.56 9.26
CA THR A 194 20.98 14.74 8.07
C THR A 194 21.46 13.86 6.93
N GLU A 195 20.55 13.07 6.41
CA GLU A 195 20.76 12.43 5.12
C GLU A 195 20.87 13.49 4.01
N ARG A 196 21.67 13.18 2.99
CA ARG A 196 21.86 14.08 1.86
C ARG A 196 21.25 13.48 0.61
N LEU A 197 20.64 14.35 -0.21
CA LEU A 197 20.25 13.98 -1.57
C LEU A 197 21.53 13.67 -2.39
N LYS A 198 21.51 12.60 -3.16
CA LYS A 198 22.63 12.29 -4.06
C LYS A 198 22.74 13.34 -5.16
N ASP A 199 21.62 13.65 -5.83
CA ASP A 199 21.55 14.70 -6.85
C ASP A 199 20.20 15.38 -6.86
N LYS A 200 20.19 16.71 -6.56
CA LYS A 200 18.98 17.52 -6.54
C LYS A 200 18.30 17.63 -7.91
N ARG A 201 19.08 17.67 -9.00
CA ARG A 201 18.52 17.78 -10.37
C ARG A 201 17.79 16.51 -10.74
N THR A 202 18.34 15.36 -10.39
CA THR A 202 17.70 14.06 -10.61
C THR A 202 16.44 13.89 -9.75
N VAL A 203 16.44 14.38 -8.52
CA VAL A 203 15.20 14.41 -7.70
C VAL A 203 14.13 15.27 -8.36
N CYS A 204 14.47 16.49 -8.80
CA CYS A 204 13.52 17.37 -9.50
C CYS A 204 12.95 16.69 -10.75
N PHE A 205 13.78 16.00 -11.53
CA PHE A 205 13.36 15.24 -12.70
C PHE A 205 12.33 14.16 -12.34
N TYR A 206 12.57 13.35 -11.29
CA TYR A 206 11.58 12.35 -10.84
C TYR A 206 10.30 12.99 -10.30
N LEU A 207 10.38 14.11 -9.60
CA LEU A 207 9.20 14.84 -9.13
C LEU A 207 8.35 15.39 -10.29
N VAL A 208 8.96 15.82 -11.37
CA VAL A 208 8.24 16.21 -12.60
C VAL A 208 7.52 15.01 -13.22
N LEU A 209 8.19 13.86 -13.35
CA LEU A 209 7.55 12.63 -13.82
C LEU A 209 6.41 12.18 -12.88
N PHE A 210 6.58 12.32 -11.57
CA PHE A 210 5.54 12.05 -10.60
C PHE A 210 4.32 12.96 -10.78
N ALA A 211 4.54 14.24 -11.02
CA ALA A 211 3.45 15.19 -11.33
C ALA A 211 2.68 14.78 -12.59
N LEU A 212 3.35 14.25 -13.63
CA LEU A 212 2.67 13.70 -14.82
C LEU A 212 1.80 12.48 -14.45
N CYS A 213 2.24 11.60 -13.54
CA CYS A 213 1.40 10.51 -13.04
C CYS A 213 0.14 11.05 -12.35
N VAL A 214 0.28 12.06 -11.48
CA VAL A 214 -0.88 12.68 -10.79
C VAL A 214 -1.85 13.30 -11.81
N LEU A 215 -1.36 13.98 -12.82
CA LEU A 215 -2.19 14.53 -13.91
C LEU A 215 -2.89 13.43 -14.72
N THR A 216 -2.25 12.27 -14.88
CA THR A 216 -2.88 11.12 -15.56
C THR A 216 -4.00 10.51 -14.70
N VAL A 217 -3.78 10.37 -13.40
CA VAL A 217 -4.84 9.93 -12.45
C VAL A 217 -6.02 10.90 -12.46
N ALA A 218 -5.75 12.20 -12.58
CA ALA A 218 -6.78 13.23 -12.71
C ALA A 218 -7.42 13.31 -14.12
N HIS A 219 -7.12 12.34 -15.00
CA HIS A 219 -7.63 12.22 -16.39
C HIS A 219 -7.24 13.36 -17.34
N PHE A 220 -6.21 14.17 -17.02
CA PHE A 220 -5.71 15.21 -17.92
C PHE A 220 -4.78 14.66 -19.02
N ILE A 221 -4.12 13.53 -18.78
CA ILE A 221 -3.14 12.92 -19.68
C ILE A 221 -3.55 11.47 -19.98
N PRO A 222 -3.55 11.02 -21.24
CA PRO A 222 -3.79 9.61 -21.56
C PRO A 222 -2.68 8.69 -21.02
N HIS A 223 -3.05 7.51 -20.51
CA HIS A 223 -2.11 6.54 -19.91
C HIS A 223 -0.97 6.11 -20.85
N LEU A 224 -1.26 5.94 -22.15
CA LEU A 224 -0.24 5.58 -23.16
C LEU A 224 0.80 6.68 -23.36
N VAL A 225 0.38 7.96 -23.28
CA VAL A 225 1.30 9.10 -23.34
C VAL A 225 2.22 9.10 -22.11
N LEU A 226 1.66 8.90 -20.92
CA LEU A 226 2.45 8.76 -19.70
C LEU A 226 3.49 7.64 -19.83
N LEU A 227 3.07 6.44 -20.28
CA LEU A 227 3.98 5.31 -20.46
C LEU A 227 5.12 5.65 -21.42
N ALA A 228 4.81 6.25 -22.56
CA ALA A 228 5.82 6.62 -23.57
C ALA A 228 6.83 7.63 -22.99
N VAL A 229 6.35 8.67 -22.30
CA VAL A 229 7.20 9.71 -21.72
C VAL A 229 8.08 9.13 -20.61
N VAL A 230 7.48 8.39 -19.64
CA VAL A 230 8.22 7.81 -18.52
C VAL A 230 9.24 6.78 -19.01
N ALA A 231 8.83 5.85 -19.89
CA ALA A 231 9.73 4.83 -20.42
C ALA A 231 10.90 5.46 -21.20
N ALA A 232 10.65 6.40 -22.12
CA ALA A 232 11.72 7.06 -22.88
C ALA A 232 12.66 7.85 -21.95
N ALA A 233 12.12 8.62 -21.01
CA ALA A 233 12.89 9.42 -20.07
C ALA A 233 13.81 8.55 -19.19
N LEU A 234 13.29 7.42 -18.68
CA LEU A 234 14.05 6.53 -17.80
C LEU A 234 15.00 5.60 -18.56
N LEU A 235 14.66 5.16 -19.76
CA LEU A 235 15.59 4.42 -20.62
C LEU A 235 16.81 5.27 -20.97
N TYR A 236 16.65 6.57 -21.09
CA TYR A 236 17.77 7.49 -21.32
C TYR A 236 18.54 7.77 -20.03
N LYS A 237 17.86 8.07 -18.92
CA LYS A 237 18.46 8.55 -17.67
C LYS A 237 18.97 7.44 -16.76
N ASN A 238 18.21 6.36 -16.58
CA ASN A 238 18.53 5.28 -15.63
C ASN A 238 17.81 3.96 -15.97
N LYS A 239 18.44 3.17 -16.84
CA LYS A 239 17.91 1.87 -17.27
C LYS A 239 17.81 0.84 -16.14
N SER A 240 18.62 1.00 -15.07
CA SER A 240 18.68 0.01 -13.98
C SER A 240 17.36 -0.07 -13.21
N LEU A 241 16.57 1.02 -13.18
CA LEU A 241 15.28 1.04 -12.50
C LEU A 241 14.31 -0.02 -13.02
N PHE A 242 14.35 -0.33 -14.31
CA PHE A 242 13.51 -1.38 -14.90
C PHE A 242 13.80 -2.78 -14.35
N LEU A 243 14.96 -3.00 -13.72
CA LEU A 243 15.31 -4.27 -13.09
C LEU A 243 15.02 -4.29 -11.58
N GLN A 244 14.66 -3.15 -11.00
CA GLN A 244 14.50 -2.97 -9.56
C GLN A 244 13.03 -2.96 -9.11
N ILE A 245 12.09 -2.70 -10.03
CA ILE A 245 10.66 -2.70 -9.71
C ILE A 245 10.13 -4.09 -9.40
N ASP A 246 9.05 -4.12 -8.63
CA ASP A 246 8.36 -5.35 -8.24
C ASP A 246 7.42 -5.85 -9.35
N TYR A 247 7.95 -6.64 -10.26
CA TYR A 247 7.15 -7.31 -11.29
C TYR A 247 6.16 -8.34 -10.73
N SER A 248 6.37 -8.82 -9.49
CA SER A 248 5.45 -9.75 -8.84
C SER A 248 4.06 -9.14 -8.67
N LEU A 249 4.01 -7.87 -8.26
CA LEU A 249 2.76 -7.13 -8.12
C LEU A 249 2.02 -7.03 -9.47
N LEU A 250 2.71 -6.63 -10.54
CA LEU A 250 2.11 -6.50 -11.87
C LEU A 250 1.59 -7.84 -12.42
N LEU A 251 2.35 -8.91 -12.23
CA LEU A 251 1.93 -10.27 -12.62
C LEU A 251 0.76 -10.77 -11.79
N THR A 252 0.71 -10.43 -10.50
CA THR A 252 -0.42 -10.75 -9.63
C THR A 252 -1.70 -10.11 -10.15
N PHE A 253 -1.65 -8.82 -10.52
CA PHE A 253 -2.79 -8.15 -11.16
C PHE A 253 -3.20 -8.84 -12.46
N LEU A 254 -2.24 -9.15 -13.33
CA LEU A 254 -2.51 -9.83 -14.60
C LEU A 254 -3.22 -11.18 -14.39
N PHE A 255 -2.74 -12.00 -13.44
CA PHE A 255 -3.34 -13.30 -13.16
C PHE A 255 -4.72 -13.19 -12.53
N PHE A 256 -4.93 -12.22 -11.63
CA PHE A 256 -6.26 -11.95 -11.09
C PHE A 256 -7.24 -11.44 -12.15
N PHE A 257 -6.82 -10.59 -13.08
CA PHE A 257 -7.68 -10.18 -14.20
C PHE A 257 -8.17 -11.38 -15.01
N ILE A 258 -7.27 -12.32 -15.33
CA ILE A 258 -7.63 -13.55 -16.06
C ILE A 258 -8.59 -14.40 -15.22
N PHE A 259 -8.26 -14.61 -13.94
CA PHE A 259 -9.09 -15.42 -13.04
C PHE A 259 -10.50 -14.86 -12.91
N VAL A 260 -10.64 -13.59 -12.56
CA VAL A 260 -11.94 -12.93 -12.36
C VAL A 260 -12.72 -12.85 -13.68
N GLY A 261 -12.04 -12.55 -14.80
CA GLY A 261 -12.65 -12.53 -16.11
C GLY A 261 -13.26 -13.88 -16.48
N ASN A 262 -12.55 -15.00 -16.22
CA ASN A 262 -13.06 -16.34 -16.47
C ASN A 262 -14.20 -16.73 -15.51
N MET A 263 -14.09 -16.35 -14.22
CA MET A 263 -15.14 -16.64 -13.22
C MET A 263 -16.46 -15.93 -13.52
N ASN A 264 -16.43 -14.76 -14.11
CA ASN A 264 -17.63 -14.01 -14.49
C ASN A 264 -18.50 -14.72 -15.54
N HIS A 265 -17.95 -15.70 -16.25
CA HIS A 265 -18.73 -16.53 -17.19
C HIS A 265 -19.59 -17.59 -16.50
N ILE A 266 -19.38 -17.86 -15.20
CA ILE A 266 -20.20 -18.82 -14.44
C ILE A 266 -21.39 -18.06 -13.83
N GLY A 267 -22.49 -17.97 -14.57
CA GLY A 267 -23.66 -17.18 -14.17
C GLY A 267 -24.25 -17.54 -12.79
N SER A 268 -24.26 -18.83 -12.41
CA SER A 268 -24.70 -19.26 -11.08
C SER A 268 -23.80 -18.77 -9.94
N LEU A 269 -22.47 -18.78 -10.15
CA LEU A 269 -21.51 -18.28 -9.19
C LEU A 269 -21.61 -16.76 -9.07
N HIS A 270 -21.70 -16.06 -10.20
CA HIS A 270 -21.85 -14.62 -10.24
C HIS A 270 -23.09 -14.16 -9.47
N SER A 271 -24.25 -14.75 -9.72
CA SER A 271 -25.50 -14.41 -9.04
C SER A 271 -25.46 -14.73 -7.54
N PHE A 272 -24.83 -15.83 -7.15
CA PHE A 272 -24.66 -16.22 -5.74
C PHE A 272 -23.76 -15.22 -4.99
N ILE A 273 -22.59 -14.90 -5.53
CA ILE A 273 -21.64 -13.96 -4.89
C ILE A 273 -22.24 -12.54 -4.84
N ASN A 274 -22.87 -12.11 -5.93
CA ASN A 274 -23.52 -10.80 -5.98
C ASN A 274 -24.61 -10.68 -4.90
N LYS A 275 -25.43 -11.72 -4.71
CA LYS A 275 -26.46 -11.75 -3.68
C LYS A 275 -25.91 -11.64 -2.25
N ILE A 276 -24.74 -12.23 -1.98
CA ILE A 276 -24.07 -12.14 -0.68
C ILE A 276 -23.46 -10.75 -0.49
N LEU A 277 -22.86 -10.19 -1.55
CA LEU A 277 -22.22 -8.87 -1.51
C LEU A 277 -23.21 -7.73 -1.35
N ALA A 278 -24.36 -7.81 -2.01
CA ALA A 278 -25.33 -6.70 -2.07
C ALA A 278 -25.72 -6.18 -0.67
N GLY A 279 -25.33 -4.94 -0.38
CA GLY A 279 -25.54 -4.28 0.91
C GLY A 279 -24.55 -4.66 2.02
N ASN A 280 -23.60 -5.56 1.75
CA ASN A 280 -22.58 -5.99 2.71
C ASN A 280 -21.16 -5.85 2.17
N GLU A 281 -20.96 -5.05 1.11
CA GLU A 281 -19.69 -4.96 0.38
C GLU A 281 -18.51 -4.60 1.29
N VAL A 282 -18.70 -3.66 2.23
CA VAL A 282 -17.67 -3.24 3.16
C VAL A 282 -17.26 -4.38 4.09
N LEU A 283 -18.24 -5.03 4.74
CA LEU A 283 -17.99 -6.13 5.66
C LEU A 283 -17.28 -7.30 4.97
N ILE A 284 -17.78 -7.67 3.80
CA ILE A 284 -17.22 -8.79 3.03
C ILE A 284 -15.81 -8.44 2.53
N SER A 285 -15.57 -7.21 2.08
CA SER A 285 -14.24 -6.76 1.69
C SER A 285 -13.25 -6.83 2.84
N VAL A 286 -13.66 -6.38 4.04
CA VAL A 286 -12.86 -6.53 5.26
C VAL A 286 -12.56 -8.00 5.54
N ALA A 287 -13.57 -8.87 5.56
CA ALA A 287 -13.41 -10.28 5.88
C ALA A 287 -12.54 -11.03 4.86
N VAL A 288 -12.75 -10.81 3.56
CA VAL A 288 -11.98 -11.43 2.47
C VAL A 288 -10.52 -10.97 2.52
N SER A 289 -10.28 -9.69 2.82
CA SER A 289 -8.92 -9.14 2.97
C SER A 289 -8.13 -9.84 4.06
N GLN A 290 -8.76 -10.33 5.14
CA GLN A 290 -8.08 -11.07 6.20
C GLN A 290 -7.47 -12.39 5.72
N VAL A 291 -7.99 -12.96 4.63
CA VAL A 291 -7.62 -14.29 4.12
C VAL A 291 -6.67 -14.17 2.93
N ILE A 292 -6.98 -13.28 1.96
CA ILE A 292 -6.24 -13.20 0.69
C ILE A 292 -5.50 -11.88 0.48
N SER A 293 -5.50 -10.98 1.47
CA SER A 293 -4.98 -9.59 1.38
C SER A 293 -5.92 -8.63 0.64
N ASN A 294 -5.80 -7.33 0.95
CA ASN A 294 -6.69 -6.29 0.46
C ASN A 294 -6.63 -6.06 -1.06
N VAL A 295 -5.45 -6.18 -1.68
CA VAL A 295 -5.30 -6.02 -3.14
C VAL A 295 -6.01 -7.14 -3.90
N PRO A 296 -5.75 -8.43 -3.63
CA PRO A 296 -6.52 -9.52 -4.22
C PRO A 296 -8.04 -9.46 -3.92
N ALA A 297 -8.41 -9.02 -2.70
CA ALA A 297 -9.81 -8.86 -2.33
C ALA A 297 -10.50 -7.80 -3.22
N ALA A 298 -9.86 -6.65 -3.44
CA ALA A 298 -10.36 -5.62 -4.34
C ALA A 298 -10.59 -6.14 -5.75
N MET A 299 -9.61 -6.88 -6.29
CA MET A 299 -9.70 -7.45 -7.64
C MET A 299 -10.77 -8.51 -7.76
N LEU A 300 -10.88 -9.40 -6.76
CA LEU A 300 -11.89 -10.46 -6.75
C LEU A 300 -13.30 -9.86 -6.66
N LEU A 301 -13.55 -8.97 -5.70
CA LEU A 301 -14.89 -8.50 -5.39
C LEU A 301 -15.43 -7.50 -6.42
N SER A 302 -14.56 -6.75 -7.09
CA SER A 302 -14.94 -5.83 -8.17
C SER A 302 -15.52 -6.53 -9.40
N GLY A 303 -15.27 -7.83 -9.57
CA GLY A 303 -15.92 -8.64 -10.60
C GLY A 303 -17.39 -8.95 -10.30
N TYR A 304 -17.85 -8.75 -9.06
CA TYR A 304 -19.17 -9.17 -8.59
C TYR A 304 -20.02 -8.03 -8.00
N SER A 305 -19.45 -6.85 -7.77
CA SER A 305 -20.18 -5.67 -7.31
C SER A 305 -19.75 -4.43 -8.09
N SER A 306 -20.72 -3.60 -8.46
CA SER A 306 -20.48 -2.28 -9.05
C SER A 306 -20.47 -1.15 -8.00
N ASN A 307 -20.65 -1.47 -6.71
CA ASN A 307 -20.55 -0.50 -5.62
C ASN A 307 -19.08 -0.27 -5.27
N TYR A 308 -18.36 0.40 -6.20
CA TYR A 308 -16.92 0.65 -6.03
C TYR A 308 -16.60 1.51 -4.81
N ALA A 309 -17.47 2.44 -4.41
CA ALA A 309 -17.29 3.23 -3.20
C ALA A 309 -17.20 2.34 -1.96
N ALA A 310 -18.12 1.41 -1.79
CA ALA A 310 -18.09 0.45 -0.68
C ALA A 310 -16.90 -0.49 -0.75
N LEU A 311 -16.50 -0.94 -1.96
CA LEU A 311 -15.29 -1.76 -2.14
C LEU A 311 -14.01 -0.99 -1.77
N ILE A 312 -13.90 0.30 -2.14
CA ILE A 312 -12.77 1.17 -1.78
C ILE A 312 -12.69 1.27 -0.24
N VAL A 313 -13.78 1.63 0.42
CA VAL A 313 -13.82 1.70 1.89
C VAL A 313 -13.45 0.34 2.50
N GLY A 314 -14.14 -0.72 2.10
CA GLY A 314 -13.99 -2.04 2.70
C GLY A 314 -12.59 -2.64 2.52
N THR A 315 -11.96 -2.50 1.36
CA THR A 315 -10.60 -3.04 1.12
C THR A 315 -9.51 -2.20 1.79
N ASN A 316 -9.73 -0.91 1.99
CA ASN A 316 -8.83 -0.08 2.78
C ASN A 316 -8.90 -0.42 4.28
N LEU A 317 -10.09 -0.50 4.85
CA LEU A 317 -10.28 -0.97 6.23
C LEU A 317 -9.80 -2.41 6.39
N GLY A 318 -10.04 -3.24 5.37
CA GLY A 318 -9.58 -4.63 5.31
C GLY A 318 -8.07 -4.80 5.29
N GLY A 319 -7.29 -3.75 5.01
CA GLY A 319 -5.83 -3.75 5.17
C GLY A 319 -5.36 -3.77 6.62
N LEU A 320 -6.26 -3.49 7.57
CA LEU A 320 -6.05 -3.70 9.02
C LEU A 320 -6.45 -5.13 9.42
N GLY A 321 -6.09 -5.53 10.64
CA GLY A 321 -6.44 -6.83 11.22
C GLY A 321 -5.26 -7.80 11.22
N THR A 322 -5.30 -8.85 10.38
CA THR A 322 -4.24 -9.86 10.35
C THR A 322 -2.98 -9.38 9.59
N LEU A 323 -1.84 -10.05 9.81
CA LEU A 323 -0.62 -9.77 9.03
C LEU A 323 -0.80 -10.04 7.52
N ILE A 324 -1.72 -10.94 7.15
CA ILE A 324 -1.99 -11.30 5.76
C ILE A 324 -2.85 -10.23 5.08
N ALA A 325 -3.63 -9.49 5.86
CA ALA A 325 -4.57 -8.49 5.35
C ALA A 325 -3.92 -7.40 4.50
N SER A 326 -2.65 -7.08 4.76
CA SER A 326 -1.85 -6.16 3.94
C SER A 326 -0.40 -6.65 3.81
N MET A 327 0.14 -6.64 2.60
CA MET A 327 1.57 -6.95 2.38
C MET A 327 2.49 -5.97 3.12
N ALA A 328 2.09 -4.72 3.27
CA ALA A 328 2.77 -3.71 4.06
C ALA A 328 2.99 -4.17 5.52
N SER A 329 2.01 -4.84 6.12
CA SER A 329 2.11 -5.41 7.47
C SER A 329 3.20 -6.48 7.59
N LEU A 330 3.33 -7.33 6.55
CA LEU A 330 4.39 -8.35 6.49
C LEU A 330 5.79 -7.73 6.36
N ILE A 331 5.92 -6.60 5.67
CA ILE A 331 7.19 -5.87 5.52
C ILE A 331 7.69 -5.43 6.91
N SER A 332 6.87 -4.76 7.69
CA SER A 332 7.21 -4.30 9.03
C SER A 332 7.56 -5.46 9.96
N TYR A 333 6.73 -6.51 9.96
CA TYR A 333 6.98 -7.71 10.75
C TYR A 333 8.33 -8.36 10.42
N LYS A 334 8.64 -8.54 9.12
CA LYS A 334 9.91 -9.14 8.69
C LYS A 334 11.12 -8.33 9.15
N GLN A 335 11.03 -7.01 9.12
CA GLN A 335 12.12 -6.12 9.57
C GLN A 335 12.36 -6.24 11.07
N VAL A 336 11.31 -6.21 11.89
CA VAL A 336 11.42 -6.43 13.35
C VAL A 336 11.90 -7.85 13.64
N ALA A 337 11.32 -8.86 13.01
CA ALA A 337 11.66 -10.27 13.24
C ALA A 337 13.09 -10.63 12.82
N ALA A 338 13.65 -9.95 11.81
CA ALA A 338 15.04 -10.15 11.38
C ALA A 338 16.04 -9.55 12.40
N LYS A 339 15.76 -8.35 12.90
CA LYS A 339 16.66 -7.64 13.81
C LYS A 339 16.49 -8.08 15.28
N TYR A 340 15.24 -8.38 15.69
CA TYR A 340 14.86 -8.76 17.05
C TYR A 340 14.02 -10.06 17.07
N PRO A 341 14.64 -11.25 16.85
CA PRO A 341 13.90 -12.50 16.78
C PRO A 341 13.11 -12.83 18.05
N HIS A 342 13.57 -12.38 19.22
CA HIS A 342 12.92 -12.59 20.51
C HIS A 342 11.64 -11.75 20.69
N LEU A 343 11.47 -10.65 19.96
CA LEU A 343 10.29 -9.78 20.02
C LEU A 343 9.14 -10.24 19.10
N ARG A 344 9.31 -11.28 18.31
CA ARG A 344 8.30 -11.73 17.31
C ARG A 344 6.92 -11.93 17.92
N ARG A 345 6.82 -12.63 19.04
CA ARG A 345 5.53 -12.91 19.71
C ARG A 345 4.90 -11.63 20.27
N GLN A 346 5.71 -10.79 20.89
CA GLN A 346 5.26 -9.51 21.42
C GLN A 346 4.77 -8.58 20.31
N TYR A 347 5.52 -8.50 19.20
CA TYR A 347 5.10 -7.72 18.04
C TYR A 347 3.76 -8.20 17.50
N LEU A 348 3.59 -9.52 17.31
CA LEU A 348 2.33 -10.09 16.79
C LEU A 348 1.15 -9.79 17.71
N ALA A 349 1.32 -9.89 19.02
CA ALA A 349 0.28 -9.60 20.00
C ALA A 349 -0.14 -8.11 19.94
N ILE A 350 0.82 -7.19 20.02
CA ILE A 350 0.57 -5.73 19.93
C ILE A 350 -0.03 -5.39 18.58
N PHE A 351 0.55 -5.91 17.49
CA PHE A 351 0.05 -5.69 16.14
C PHE A 351 -1.42 -6.09 15.99
N THR A 352 -1.78 -7.29 16.46
CA THR A 352 -3.16 -7.77 16.32
C THR A 352 -4.13 -6.93 17.14
N VAL A 353 -3.80 -6.61 18.38
CA VAL A 353 -4.65 -5.82 19.28
C VAL A 353 -4.86 -4.41 18.70
N ASP A 354 -3.77 -3.71 18.34
CA ASP A 354 -3.86 -2.35 17.82
C ASP A 354 -4.64 -2.30 16.50
N ASN A 355 -4.35 -3.22 15.55
CA ASN A 355 -5.07 -3.28 14.29
C ASN A 355 -6.56 -3.56 14.48
N LEU A 356 -6.95 -4.44 15.42
CA LEU A 356 -8.36 -4.71 15.71
C LEU A 356 -9.06 -3.50 16.33
N ILE A 357 -8.40 -2.76 17.21
CA ILE A 357 -8.96 -1.53 17.80
C ILE A 357 -9.21 -0.49 16.71
N PHE A 358 -8.22 -0.24 15.84
CA PHE A 358 -8.36 0.71 14.73
C PHE A 358 -9.43 0.25 13.73
N LEU A 359 -9.44 -1.03 13.36
CA LEU A 359 -10.45 -1.60 12.48
C LEU A 359 -11.87 -1.45 13.06
N ALA A 360 -12.06 -1.80 14.32
CA ALA A 360 -13.36 -1.70 14.97
C ALA A 360 -13.87 -0.25 15.02
N ALA A 361 -13.01 0.71 15.35
CA ALA A 361 -13.37 2.12 15.40
C ALA A 361 -13.75 2.67 14.02
N LEU A 362 -12.96 2.35 12.98
CA LEU A 362 -13.21 2.80 11.60
C LEU A 362 -14.42 2.10 10.99
N TYR A 363 -14.64 0.82 11.32
CA TYR A 363 -15.84 0.10 10.89
C TYR A 363 -17.10 0.63 11.59
N ALA A 364 -17.00 0.99 12.88
CA ALA A 364 -18.09 1.66 13.58
C ALA A 364 -18.45 3.01 12.92
N LEU A 365 -17.46 3.82 12.51
CA LEU A 365 -17.72 5.03 11.74
C LEU A 365 -18.54 4.74 10.48
N HIS A 366 -18.19 3.67 9.74
CA HIS A 366 -18.96 3.27 8.54
C HIS A 366 -20.41 2.91 8.85
N ALA A 367 -20.68 2.31 10.01
CA ALA A 367 -22.04 1.94 10.40
C ALA A 367 -22.96 3.16 10.74
N PHE A 368 -22.34 4.32 11.03
CA PHE A 368 -23.04 5.58 11.34
C PHE A 368 -23.07 6.57 10.17
N TYR A 369 -22.30 6.33 9.14
CA TYR A 369 -22.16 7.20 7.97
C TYR A 369 -22.62 6.52 6.69
#